data_c331dd6f60cee7bacb43deca2734dae8
#
_entry.id   c331dd6f60cee7bacb43deca2734dae8
#
_cell.length_a   1.000
_cell.length_b   1.000
_cell.length_c   1.000
_cell.angle_alpha   90.00
_cell.angle_beta   90.00
_cell.angle_gamma   90.00
#
_symmetry.space_group_name_H-M   'P 1'
#
loop_
_entity.id
_entity.type
_entity.pdbx_description
1 polymer ?
#
loop_
_entity_poly.entity_id
_entity_poly.type
_entity_poly.pdbx_seq_one_letter_code
_entity_poly.pdbx_strand_id
1 'polypeptide(L)'
;MIDLHGYDRESARVATNDFVDEATLMGYHEIVIIHGIGNGIVKEAVHEALSRNKMVFNYHVYGMNVGCTIVHMKEKEGKIY
;
A
#
# COMPACT_ATOMS: atom_id res chain seq x y z
N MET A 1 6.54 2.52 6.92
CA MET A 1 6.33 3.07 5.56
C MET A 1 7.38 2.54 4.62
N ILE A 2 7.06 2.53 3.35
CA ILE A 2 7.99 2.10 2.32
C ILE A 2 8.05 3.16 1.24
N ASP A 3 9.22 3.37 0.66
CA ASP A 3 9.44 4.39 -0.35
C ASP A 3 9.73 3.70 -1.68
N LEU A 4 8.82 3.85 -2.63
CA LEU A 4 8.91 3.21 -3.93
C LEU A 4 9.13 4.19 -5.06
N HIS A 5 9.45 5.45 -4.76
CA HIS A 5 9.65 6.41 -5.85
C HIS A 5 10.82 5.93 -6.72
N GLY A 6 10.67 6.10 -8.01
CA GLY A 6 11.70 5.65 -8.95
C GLY A 6 11.63 4.18 -9.35
N TYR A 7 10.75 3.41 -8.72
CA TYR A 7 10.56 2.01 -9.10
C TYR A 7 9.85 1.93 -10.45
N ASP A 8 10.07 0.82 -11.15
CA ASP A 8 9.27 0.58 -12.35
C ASP A 8 7.95 -0.08 -11.94
N ARG A 9 7.06 -0.26 -12.92
CA ARG A 9 5.71 -0.74 -12.66
C ARG A 9 5.72 -2.12 -11.99
N GLU A 10 6.51 -3.03 -12.50
CA GLU A 10 6.50 -4.40 -11.98
C GLU A 10 7.13 -4.48 -10.60
N SER A 11 8.24 -3.79 -10.39
CA SER A 11 8.88 -3.78 -9.08
C SER A 11 7.99 -3.15 -8.03
N ALA A 12 7.29 -2.09 -8.42
CA ALA A 12 6.37 -1.43 -7.48
C ALA A 12 5.21 -2.34 -7.10
N ARG A 13 4.69 -3.11 -8.07
CA ARG A 13 3.61 -4.04 -7.80
C ARG A 13 4.05 -5.11 -6.81
N VAL A 14 5.21 -5.70 -7.05
CA VAL A 14 5.71 -6.75 -6.18
C VAL A 14 5.99 -6.22 -4.78
N ALA A 15 6.66 -5.05 -4.72
CA ALA A 15 7.01 -4.47 -3.43
C ALA A 15 5.78 -4.09 -2.63
N THR A 16 4.73 -3.61 -3.30
CA THR A 16 3.50 -3.25 -2.62
C THR A 16 2.86 -4.48 -1.98
N ASN A 17 2.75 -5.57 -2.73
CA ASN A 17 2.15 -6.78 -2.18
C ASN A 17 2.99 -7.37 -1.05
N ASP A 18 4.31 -7.34 -1.20
CA ASP A 18 5.18 -7.85 -0.13
C ASP A 18 5.04 -7.02 1.14
N PHE A 19 4.94 -5.71 0.98
CA PHE A 19 4.79 -4.83 2.13
C PHE A 19 3.45 -5.04 2.83
N VAL A 20 2.39 -5.22 2.06
CA VAL A 20 1.07 -5.51 2.63
C VAL A 20 1.11 -6.84 3.38
N ASP A 21 1.74 -7.86 2.81
CA ASP A 21 1.84 -9.15 3.48
C ASP A 21 2.60 -9.03 4.79
N GLU A 22 3.68 -8.30 4.78
CA GLU A 22 4.46 -8.09 5.99
C GLU A 22 3.65 -7.36 7.04
N ALA A 23 2.94 -6.30 6.63
CA ALA A 23 2.11 -5.54 7.55
C ALA A 23 1.02 -6.40 8.16
N THR A 24 0.46 -7.31 7.37
CA THR A 24 -0.55 -8.24 7.87
C THR A 24 0.03 -9.14 8.95
N LEU A 25 1.21 -9.67 8.69
CA LEU A 25 1.86 -10.54 9.68
C LEU A 25 2.21 -9.80 10.95
N MET A 26 2.58 -8.55 10.85
CA MET A 26 2.95 -7.74 12.00
C MET A 26 1.74 -7.17 12.73
N GLY A 27 0.56 -7.28 12.16
CA GLY A 27 -0.66 -6.79 12.78
C GLY A 27 -0.87 -5.29 12.67
N TYR A 28 -0.25 -4.64 11.71
CA TYR A 28 -0.45 -3.21 11.49
C TYR A 28 -1.83 -2.95 10.92
N HIS A 29 -2.45 -1.87 11.38
CA HIS A 29 -3.77 -1.46 10.88
C HIS A 29 -3.65 -0.48 9.74
N GLU A 30 -2.55 0.25 9.67
CA GLU A 30 -2.39 1.31 8.70
C GLU A 30 -0.93 1.36 8.25
N ILE A 31 -0.73 1.49 6.95
CA ILE A 31 0.62 1.62 6.41
C ILE A 31 0.64 2.75 5.40
N VAL A 32 1.84 3.25 5.11
CA VAL A 32 2.03 4.36 4.19
C VAL A 32 2.99 3.92 3.10
N ILE A 33 2.60 4.17 1.85
CA ILE A 33 3.43 3.87 0.69
C ILE A 33 3.77 5.17 -0.01
N ILE A 34 5.04 5.46 -0.16
CA ILE A 34 5.51 6.64 -0.86
C ILE A 34 5.80 6.23 -2.30
N HIS A 35 5.03 6.76 -3.24
CA HIS A 35 5.22 6.45 -4.66
C HIS A 35 5.79 7.62 -5.45
N GLY A 36 5.84 8.77 -4.82
CA GLY A 36 6.35 9.95 -5.50
C GLY A 36 5.29 10.63 -6.35
N ILE A 37 5.64 11.77 -6.91
CA ILE A 37 4.70 12.56 -7.69
C ILE A 37 4.84 12.27 -9.18
N GLY A 38 6.01 12.38 -9.72
CA GLY A 38 6.39 12.00 -11.05
C GLY A 38 5.27 11.92 -12.10
N ASN A 39 5.40 10.96 -13.01
CA ASN A 39 4.42 10.77 -14.08
C ASN A 39 3.27 9.83 -13.71
N GLY A 40 3.23 9.38 -12.48
CA GLY A 40 2.12 8.58 -11.98
C GLY A 40 2.23 7.09 -12.23
N ILE A 41 3.31 6.62 -12.83
CA ILE A 41 3.45 5.20 -13.14
C ILE A 41 3.52 4.37 -11.86
N VAL A 42 4.33 4.79 -10.88
CA VAL A 42 4.47 4.04 -9.64
C VAL A 42 3.18 4.11 -8.85
N LYS A 43 2.57 5.28 -8.77
CA LYS A 43 1.29 5.45 -8.08
C LYS A 43 0.24 4.52 -8.66
N GLU A 44 0.16 4.44 -9.98
CA GLU A 44 -0.80 3.60 -10.66
C GLU A 44 -0.58 2.13 -10.32
N ALA A 45 0.68 1.69 -10.36
CA ALA A 45 1.02 0.32 -10.04
C ALA A 45 0.68 -0.02 -8.59
N VAL A 46 0.96 0.91 -7.67
CA VAL A 46 0.65 0.72 -6.26
C VAL A 46 -0.86 0.60 -6.07
N HIS A 47 -1.62 1.52 -6.65
CA HIS A 47 -3.07 1.52 -6.49
C HIS A 47 -3.71 0.29 -7.11
N GLU A 48 -3.19 -0.16 -8.24
CA GLU A 48 -3.70 -1.38 -8.85
C GLU A 48 -3.46 -2.59 -7.95
N ALA A 49 -2.25 -2.70 -7.41
CA ALA A 49 -1.94 -3.80 -6.51
C ALA A 49 -2.82 -3.77 -5.27
N LEU A 50 -3.02 -2.59 -4.70
CA LEU A 50 -3.85 -2.46 -3.50
C LEU A 50 -5.30 -2.82 -3.78
N SER A 51 -5.82 -2.45 -4.96
CA SER A 51 -7.22 -2.71 -5.28
C SER A 51 -7.49 -4.21 -5.43
N ARG A 52 -6.45 -4.99 -5.68
CA ARG A 52 -6.59 -6.43 -5.86
C ARG A 52 -6.18 -7.24 -4.65
N ASN A 53 -5.67 -6.58 -3.62
CA ASN A 53 -5.14 -7.28 -2.45
C ASN A 53 -6.24 -7.42 -1.42
N LYS A 54 -6.58 -8.67 -1.06
CA LYS A 54 -7.70 -8.91 -0.17
C LYS A 54 -7.45 -8.47 1.26
N MET A 55 -6.21 -8.21 1.64
CA MET A 55 -5.93 -7.77 3.00
C MET A 55 -6.12 -6.28 3.17
N VAL A 56 -6.36 -5.55 2.09
CA VAL A 56 -6.52 -4.10 2.12
C VAL A 56 -8.00 -3.76 2.25
N PHE A 57 -8.34 -2.98 3.27
CA PHE A 57 -9.71 -2.51 3.46
C PHE A 57 -10.01 -1.34 2.53
N ASN A 58 -9.18 -0.29 2.61
CA ASN A 58 -9.26 0.80 1.65
C ASN A 58 -7.93 1.53 1.62
N TYR A 59 -7.80 2.44 0.69
CA TYR A 59 -6.59 3.25 0.54
C TYR A 59 -6.96 4.57 -0.11
N HIS A 60 -6.14 5.59 0.13
CA HIS A 60 -6.38 6.89 -0.49
C HIS A 60 -5.07 7.68 -0.50
N VAL A 61 -4.98 8.60 -1.45
CA VAL A 61 -3.83 9.51 -1.54
C VAL A 61 -3.88 10.45 -0.34
N TYR A 62 -2.73 10.66 0.27
CA TYR A 62 -2.66 11.54 1.43
C TYR A 62 -2.85 12.98 0.97
N GLY A 63 -3.84 13.66 1.55
CA GLY A 63 -4.19 15.02 1.10
C GLY A 63 -3.09 16.05 1.28
N MET A 64 -2.22 15.86 2.27
CA MET A 64 -1.14 16.80 2.54
C MET A 64 0.10 16.50 1.70
N ASN A 65 0.20 15.31 1.13
CA ASN A 65 1.36 14.92 0.34
C ASN A 65 0.92 13.92 -0.72
N VAL A 66 0.65 14.41 -1.93
CA VAL A 66 0.09 13.58 -2.99
C VAL A 66 1.07 12.52 -3.50
N GLY A 67 2.31 12.55 -3.02
CA GLY A 67 3.26 11.49 -3.35
C GLY A 67 3.14 10.27 -2.45
N CYS A 68 2.17 10.23 -1.55
CA CYS A 68 1.97 9.14 -0.61
C CYS A 68 0.55 8.62 -0.68
N THR A 69 0.39 7.33 -0.38
CA THR A 69 -0.92 6.70 -0.23
C THR A 69 -0.99 6.07 1.15
N ILE A 70 -2.09 6.32 1.83
CA ILE A 70 -2.36 5.71 3.13
C ILE A 70 -3.23 4.49 2.89
N VAL A 71 -2.85 3.36 3.46
CA VAL A 71 -3.52 2.09 3.28
C VAL A 71 -4.05 1.62 4.61
N HIS A 72 -5.33 1.28 4.64
CA HIS A 72 -5.96 0.73 5.84
C HIS A 72 -6.15 -0.74 5.64
N MET A 73 -5.63 -1.53 6.57
CA MET A 73 -5.68 -2.97 6.50
C MET A 73 -6.99 -3.49 7.06
N LYS A 74 -7.45 -4.63 6.58
CA LYS A 74 -8.60 -5.27 7.15
C LYS A 74 -8.25 -5.80 8.53
N GLU A 75 -9.23 -5.76 9.43
CA GLU A 75 -9.02 -6.33 10.74
C GLU A 75 -9.06 -7.83 10.65
N LYS A 76 -8.28 -8.49 11.49
CA LYS A 76 -8.31 -9.92 11.55
C LYS A 76 -9.63 -10.35 12.13
N GLU A 77 -10.25 -11.32 11.46
CA GLU A 77 -11.47 -11.88 11.96
C GLU A 77 -11.19 -12.99 12.94
N GLY A 78 -12.22 -13.39 13.64
CA GLY A 78 -12.14 -14.54 14.49
C GLY A 78 -11.31 -14.33 15.74
N LYS A 79 -11.09 -13.10 16.07
CA LYS A 79 -10.36 -12.78 17.28
C LYS A 79 -11.28 -12.92 18.45
N ILE A 80 -11.41 -14.09 18.90
CA ILE A 80 -12.32 -14.40 19.98
C ILE A 80 -11.54 -14.77 21.20
N TYR A 81 -11.94 -14.28 22.29
CA TYR A 81 -11.25 -14.53 23.55
C TYR A 81 -12.19 -14.91 24.62
#